data_56bab5babd5ee1c3e651b4b2213b32b1
#
_entry.id   56bab5babd5ee1c3e651b4b2213b32b1
#
_cell.length_a   1.000
_cell.length_b   1.000
_cell.length_c   1.000
_cell.angle_alpha   90.00
_cell.angle_beta   90.00
_cell.angle_gamma   90.00
#
_symmetry.space_group_name_H-M   'P 1'
#
loop_
_entity.id
_entity.type
_entity.pdbx_description
1 polymer ?
#
loop_
_entity_poly.entity_id
_entity_poly.type
_entity_poly.pdbx_seq_one_letter_code
_entity_poly.pdbx_strand_id
1 'polypeptide(L)'
;MLYQKLGRTDCEVSVLGFGCMRLPLQHGLERATDIFDPTKPINEEQAIAMIHYAIGNGVNYFDTAYPYHGGQSESLLGKAVSGYRNKVLLATKSPIWMIEETTDFDRFFDEQLGKLNSSYVDFYLLHGLNRQSWHRIKELGALDFLDKIRADGRARHVGFSFHDEVETFKEIVDSYDWAMCLIQYNYFDEHYQAGKEGLQYAASRGLGVVVMEPLRGGKLTEGIPAQVQAIWDSADVSRTPAEWALRWVWNHPEVSTALSGMSTMAQVEQNIQIAKNARVNPLTPGELEIIARVTSTYRQMLKIDCTGCAYCMPCPNGVDIPLNLSLYNDTFMFKDSEIAYMLYNHMLAPEQKASNCAECGECEEHCPQHLEIREELKRVHERLTGE
;
A
#
# COMPACT_ATOMS: atom_id res chain seq x y z
N MET A 1 -2.96 -9.80 21.16
CA MET A 1 -2.89 -9.74 19.68
C MET A 1 -3.87 -10.76 19.14
N LEU A 2 -4.73 -10.37 18.21
CA LEU A 2 -5.59 -11.29 17.46
C LEU A 2 -4.79 -11.85 16.28
N TYR A 3 -4.97 -13.15 16.00
CA TYR A 3 -4.38 -13.81 14.82
C TYR A 3 -5.49 -14.31 13.91
N GLN A 4 -5.20 -14.29 12.62
CA GLN A 4 -6.10 -14.81 11.59
C GLN A 4 -5.33 -15.73 10.65
N LYS A 5 -6.03 -16.69 10.06
CA LYS A 5 -5.46 -17.54 9.03
C LYS A 5 -5.19 -16.74 7.76
N LEU A 6 -4.02 -16.92 7.15
CA LEU A 6 -3.72 -16.29 5.86
C LEU A 6 -4.27 -17.17 4.72
N GLY A 7 -5.50 -16.89 4.32
CA GLY A 7 -6.19 -17.67 3.28
C GLY A 7 -6.19 -19.16 3.55
N ARG A 8 -5.85 -19.94 2.54
CA ARG A 8 -5.75 -21.42 2.62
C ARG A 8 -4.39 -21.94 3.09
N THR A 9 -3.45 -21.03 3.43
CA THR A 9 -2.14 -21.44 3.97
C THR A 9 -2.26 -22.02 5.38
N ASP A 10 -1.19 -22.61 5.89
CA ASP A 10 -1.06 -23.05 7.28
C ASP A 10 -0.61 -21.94 8.24
N CYS A 11 -0.40 -20.71 7.72
CA CYS A 11 0.10 -19.60 8.49
C CYS A 11 -1.01 -18.86 9.24
N GLU A 12 -0.79 -18.59 10.53
CA GLU A 12 -1.56 -17.64 11.33
C GLU A 12 -0.78 -16.33 11.42
N VAL A 13 -1.40 -15.22 10.99
CA VAL A 13 -0.81 -13.88 10.99
C VAL A 13 -1.49 -12.98 12.01
N SER A 14 -0.71 -12.12 12.67
CA SER A 14 -1.28 -11.07 13.52
C SER A 14 -2.10 -10.12 12.64
N VAL A 15 -3.25 -9.66 13.14
CA VAL A 15 -4.14 -8.73 12.39
C VAL A 15 -3.46 -7.41 12.04
N LEU A 16 -2.41 -7.05 12.80
CA LEU A 16 -1.48 -5.96 12.52
C LEU A 16 -0.17 -6.54 12.01
N GLY A 17 0.20 -6.22 10.77
CA GLY A 17 1.51 -6.48 10.19
C GLY A 17 2.41 -5.25 10.26
N PHE A 18 3.73 -5.45 10.29
CA PHE A 18 4.73 -4.39 10.32
C PHE A 18 5.26 -4.15 8.90
N GLY A 19 4.92 -2.99 8.31
CA GLY A 19 5.44 -2.55 7.01
C GLY A 19 6.76 -1.78 7.15
N CYS A 20 7.83 -2.25 6.49
CA CYS A 20 9.17 -1.67 6.58
C CYS A 20 9.45 -0.59 5.51
N MET A 21 8.41 -0.01 4.90
CA MET A 21 8.54 1.08 3.93
C MET A 21 8.79 2.45 4.60
N ARG A 22 8.38 2.62 5.85
CA ARG A 22 8.40 3.91 6.57
C ARG A 22 9.21 3.84 7.86
N LEU A 23 10.35 3.16 7.82
CA LEU A 23 11.25 3.07 8.97
C LEU A 23 11.80 4.45 9.36
N PRO A 24 12.14 4.69 10.64
CA PRO A 24 12.65 5.98 11.09
C PRO A 24 13.99 6.32 10.43
N LEU A 25 14.20 7.59 10.08
CA LEU A 25 15.44 8.10 9.51
C LEU A 25 16.33 8.73 10.59
N GLN A 26 17.65 8.75 10.36
CA GLN A 26 18.64 9.26 11.36
C GLN A 26 18.39 10.72 11.75
N HIS A 27 17.94 11.55 10.81
CA HIS A 27 17.69 12.98 11.04
C HIS A 27 16.21 13.32 11.17
N GLY A 28 15.35 12.29 11.36
CA GLY A 28 13.90 12.44 11.32
C GLY A 28 13.37 12.64 9.90
N LEU A 29 12.06 12.82 9.79
CA LEU A 29 11.38 13.17 8.55
C LEU A 29 11.27 14.70 8.51
N GLU A 30 12.04 15.35 7.65
CA GLU A 30 11.83 16.76 7.29
C GLU A 30 10.68 16.88 6.27
N ARG A 31 10.58 15.85 5.40
CA ARG A 31 9.53 15.69 4.39
C ARG A 31 9.05 14.24 4.38
N ALA A 32 7.76 14.05 4.15
CA ALA A 32 7.17 12.69 4.02
C ALA A 32 7.85 11.80 2.96
N THR A 33 8.64 12.39 2.09
CA THR A 33 9.32 11.82 0.93
C THR A 33 10.73 11.35 1.22
N ASP A 34 11.28 11.78 2.34
CA ASP A 34 12.62 11.43 2.76
C ASP A 34 12.81 9.91 2.90
N ILE A 35 11.71 9.18 3.11
CA ILE A 35 11.70 7.71 3.12
C ILE A 35 12.08 7.07 1.78
N PHE A 36 12.00 7.80 0.67
CA PHE A 36 12.40 7.34 -0.66
C PHE A 36 13.78 7.87 -1.07
N ASP A 37 14.35 8.77 -0.29
CA ASP A 37 15.68 9.34 -0.56
C ASP A 37 16.77 8.34 -0.14
N PRO A 38 17.53 7.75 -1.08
CA PRO A 38 18.56 6.78 -0.76
C PRO A 38 19.75 7.40 0.01
N THR A 39 19.84 8.73 0.03
CA THR A 39 20.89 9.45 0.78
C THR A 39 20.53 9.67 2.25
N LYS A 40 19.29 9.40 2.64
CA LYS A 40 18.80 9.52 4.02
C LYS A 40 18.81 8.15 4.71
N PRO A 41 19.82 7.85 5.53
CA PRO A 41 19.96 6.53 6.14
C PRO A 41 18.89 6.28 7.20
N ILE A 42 18.49 5.01 7.34
CA ILE A 42 17.60 4.56 8.40
C ILE A 42 18.30 4.77 9.78
N ASN A 43 17.54 5.18 10.78
CA ASN A 43 17.97 5.10 12.18
C ASN A 43 17.84 3.63 12.62
N GLU A 44 18.94 2.87 12.42
CA GLU A 44 18.96 1.43 12.68
C GLU A 44 18.59 1.09 14.13
N GLU A 45 19.13 1.81 15.11
CA GLU A 45 18.87 1.56 16.52
C GLU A 45 17.38 1.69 16.84
N GLN A 46 16.76 2.78 16.40
CA GLN A 46 15.35 3.03 16.62
C GLN A 46 14.47 2.01 15.85
N ALA A 47 14.81 1.72 14.58
CA ALA A 47 14.07 0.78 13.77
C ALA A 47 14.10 -0.64 14.35
N ILE A 48 15.29 -1.10 14.80
CA ILE A 48 15.44 -2.41 15.45
C ILE A 48 14.65 -2.45 16.76
N ALA A 49 14.70 -1.39 17.58
CA ALA A 49 13.92 -1.32 18.82
C ALA A 49 12.42 -1.41 18.56
N MET A 50 11.92 -0.72 17.52
CA MET A 50 10.51 -0.78 17.09
C MET A 50 10.11 -2.19 16.64
N ILE A 51 10.92 -2.84 15.82
CA ILE A 51 10.70 -4.21 15.35
C ILE A 51 10.69 -5.20 16.53
N HIS A 52 11.67 -5.11 17.43
CA HIS A 52 11.74 -5.97 18.62
C HIS A 52 10.54 -5.75 19.55
N TYR A 53 10.11 -4.49 19.73
CA TYR A 53 8.91 -4.20 20.51
C TYR A 53 7.67 -4.81 19.87
N ALA A 54 7.53 -4.72 18.54
CA ALA A 54 6.42 -5.33 17.81
C ALA A 54 6.41 -6.87 17.96
N ILE A 55 7.58 -7.53 17.79
CA ILE A 55 7.72 -8.99 17.98
C ILE A 55 7.35 -9.38 19.42
N GLY A 56 7.88 -8.66 20.41
CA GLY A 56 7.62 -8.91 21.83
C GLY A 56 6.15 -8.75 22.23
N ASN A 57 5.37 -8.01 21.43
CA ASN A 57 3.94 -7.80 21.61
C ASN A 57 3.06 -8.66 20.68
N GLY A 58 3.66 -9.60 19.94
CA GLY A 58 2.94 -10.61 19.16
C GLY A 58 2.68 -10.25 17.70
N VAL A 59 3.28 -9.18 17.16
CA VAL A 59 3.31 -8.97 15.71
C VAL A 59 4.24 -10.00 15.10
N ASN A 60 3.74 -10.78 14.13
CA ASN A 60 4.52 -11.84 13.51
C ASN A 60 4.65 -11.72 11.98
N TYR A 61 3.96 -10.79 11.32
CA TYR A 61 4.07 -10.56 9.87
C TYR A 61 4.85 -9.28 9.59
N PHE A 62 5.98 -9.42 8.88
CA PHE A 62 6.88 -8.32 8.52
C PHE A 62 7.02 -8.25 7.01
N ASP A 63 6.72 -7.08 6.44
CA ASP A 63 6.72 -6.83 5.01
C ASP A 63 7.79 -5.82 4.61
N THR A 64 8.62 -6.19 3.66
CA THR A 64 9.62 -5.32 3.05
C THR A 64 9.59 -5.44 1.52
N ALA A 65 10.49 -4.74 0.83
CA ALA A 65 10.70 -4.88 -0.60
C ALA A 65 12.08 -4.37 -1.01
N TYR A 66 12.55 -4.80 -2.18
CA TYR A 66 13.84 -4.46 -2.75
C TYR A 66 14.15 -2.95 -2.77
N PRO A 67 13.22 -2.03 -3.20
CA PRO A 67 13.54 -0.60 -3.33
C PRO A 67 13.40 0.18 -2.02
N TYR A 68 12.83 -0.40 -0.96
CA TYR A 68 12.52 0.36 0.25
C TYR A 68 13.77 0.93 0.90
N HIS A 69 13.74 2.24 1.22
CA HIS A 69 14.88 2.98 1.77
C HIS A 69 16.16 2.85 0.92
N GLY A 70 16.02 2.98 -0.41
CA GLY A 70 17.16 2.84 -1.31
C GLY A 70 17.83 1.45 -1.25
N GLY A 71 17.06 0.40 -0.94
CA GLY A 71 17.52 -0.98 -0.83
C GLY A 71 18.06 -1.39 0.55
N GLN A 72 18.00 -0.49 1.57
CA GLN A 72 18.51 -0.76 2.92
C GLN A 72 17.53 -1.54 3.80
N SER A 73 16.21 -1.48 3.50
CA SER A 73 15.17 -2.03 4.35
C SER A 73 15.30 -3.55 4.57
N GLU A 74 15.64 -4.32 3.55
CA GLU A 74 15.83 -5.77 3.66
C GLU A 74 17.00 -6.12 4.59
N SER A 75 18.13 -5.43 4.44
CA SER A 75 19.32 -5.66 5.29
C SER A 75 19.04 -5.31 6.75
N LEU A 76 18.32 -4.22 7.00
CA LEU A 76 17.90 -3.85 8.35
C LEU A 76 16.97 -4.87 8.96
N LEU A 77 15.93 -5.30 8.21
CA LEU A 77 14.98 -6.28 8.69
C LEU A 77 15.67 -7.61 9.00
N GLY A 78 16.55 -8.09 8.11
CA GLY A 78 17.33 -9.29 8.32
C GLY A 78 18.17 -9.23 9.62
N LYS A 79 18.82 -8.11 9.88
CA LYS A 79 19.55 -7.84 11.12
C LYS A 79 18.62 -7.87 12.34
N ALA A 80 17.48 -7.18 12.28
CA ALA A 80 16.53 -7.09 13.37
C ALA A 80 15.91 -8.44 13.76
N VAL A 81 15.63 -9.32 12.78
CA VAL A 81 14.94 -10.60 13.02
C VAL A 81 15.87 -11.80 13.18
N SER A 82 17.21 -11.63 13.13
CA SER A 82 18.16 -12.75 13.16
C SER A 82 17.98 -13.67 14.36
N GLY A 83 17.63 -13.12 15.55
CA GLY A 83 17.33 -13.89 16.76
C GLY A 83 15.84 -14.35 16.87
N TYR A 84 15.00 -13.99 15.91
CA TYR A 84 13.55 -14.20 15.96
C TYR A 84 13.00 -14.88 14.71
N ARG A 85 13.86 -15.37 13.80
CA ARG A 85 13.45 -15.88 12.47
C ARG A 85 12.32 -16.92 12.53
N ASN A 86 12.33 -17.77 13.54
CA ASN A 86 11.31 -18.80 13.78
C ASN A 86 10.01 -18.28 14.43
N LYS A 87 9.98 -17.02 14.83
CA LYS A 87 8.81 -16.37 15.45
C LYS A 87 8.12 -15.39 14.51
N VAL A 88 8.70 -15.14 13.33
CA VAL A 88 8.22 -14.16 12.38
C VAL A 88 8.02 -14.76 11.00
N LEU A 89 7.07 -14.21 10.27
CA LEU A 89 6.79 -14.47 8.88
C LEU A 89 7.32 -13.29 8.06
N LEU A 90 8.29 -13.57 7.18
CA LEU A 90 8.93 -12.55 6.34
C LEU A 90 8.32 -12.55 4.95
N ALA A 91 7.91 -11.36 4.51
CA ALA A 91 7.49 -11.10 3.14
C ALA A 91 8.45 -10.09 2.47
N THR A 92 8.92 -10.42 1.28
CA THR A 92 9.59 -9.47 0.39
C THR A 92 9.09 -9.62 -1.05
N LYS A 93 9.52 -8.72 -1.95
CA LYS A 93 8.89 -8.59 -3.27
C LYS A 93 9.93 -8.48 -4.37
N SER A 94 9.71 -9.20 -5.47
CA SER A 94 10.51 -9.13 -6.70
C SER A 94 10.43 -7.74 -7.32
N PRO A 95 11.54 -7.08 -7.63
CA PRO A 95 11.56 -5.81 -8.34
C PRO A 95 11.26 -6.01 -9.84
N ILE A 96 10.02 -6.34 -10.18
CA ILE A 96 9.63 -6.79 -11.53
C ILE A 96 10.00 -5.80 -12.66
N TRP A 97 10.09 -4.50 -12.36
CA TRP A 97 10.50 -3.47 -13.34
C TRP A 97 11.98 -3.54 -13.71
N MET A 98 12.81 -4.24 -12.91
CA MET A 98 14.23 -4.47 -13.14
C MET A 98 14.53 -5.83 -13.78
N ILE A 99 13.50 -6.64 -14.02
CA ILE A 99 13.64 -7.95 -14.68
C ILE A 99 13.63 -7.72 -16.18
N GLU A 100 14.75 -8.00 -16.85
CA GLU A 100 14.91 -7.89 -18.29
C GLU A 100 14.97 -9.27 -18.95
N GLU A 101 15.51 -10.27 -18.25
CA GLU A 101 15.59 -11.67 -18.69
C GLU A 101 15.26 -12.66 -17.58
N THR A 102 15.00 -13.90 -17.93
CA THR A 102 14.58 -14.97 -16.98
C THR A 102 15.59 -15.17 -15.85
N THR A 103 16.89 -15.02 -16.11
CA THR A 103 17.96 -15.18 -15.11
C THR A 103 17.97 -14.11 -14.03
N ASP A 104 17.39 -12.95 -14.31
CA ASP A 104 17.28 -11.85 -13.33
C ASP A 104 16.43 -12.21 -12.12
N PHE A 105 15.44 -13.08 -12.29
CA PHE A 105 14.60 -13.51 -11.17
C PHE A 105 15.43 -14.17 -10.07
N ASP A 106 16.26 -15.15 -10.41
CA ASP A 106 17.13 -15.81 -9.44
C ASP A 106 18.16 -14.84 -8.86
N ARG A 107 18.78 -14.01 -9.69
CA ARG A 107 19.79 -13.04 -9.27
C ARG A 107 19.24 -12.08 -8.20
N PHE A 108 18.09 -11.45 -8.45
CA PHE A 108 17.48 -10.54 -7.48
C PHE A 108 17.02 -11.28 -6.23
N PHE A 109 16.45 -12.47 -6.38
CA PHE A 109 15.98 -13.22 -5.22
C PHE A 109 17.13 -13.68 -4.32
N ASP A 110 18.23 -14.15 -4.89
CA ASP A 110 19.43 -14.54 -4.14
C ASP A 110 20.06 -13.32 -3.42
N GLU A 111 20.08 -12.15 -4.08
CA GLU A 111 20.51 -10.89 -3.46
C GLU A 111 19.60 -10.53 -2.26
N GLN A 112 18.27 -10.64 -2.40
CA GLN A 112 17.31 -10.36 -1.34
C GLN A 112 17.45 -11.33 -0.16
N LEU A 113 17.66 -12.62 -0.40
CA LEU A 113 17.94 -13.59 0.66
C LEU A 113 19.25 -13.26 1.39
N GLY A 114 20.27 -12.84 0.66
CA GLY A 114 21.53 -12.35 1.23
C GLY A 114 21.33 -11.12 2.13
N LYS A 115 20.58 -10.12 1.67
CA LYS A 115 20.23 -8.93 2.46
C LYS A 115 19.42 -9.28 3.71
N LEU A 116 18.44 -10.17 3.59
CA LEU A 116 17.63 -10.65 4.70
C LEU A 116 18.37 -11.57 5.66
N ASN A 117 19.60 -11.97 5.32
CA ASN A 117 20.40 -12.96 6.08
C ASN A 117 19.57 -14.20 6.41
N SER A 118 18.84 -14.73 5.42
CA SER A 118 17.93 -15.87 5.55
C SER A 118 18.04 -16.77 4.34
N SER A 119 18.00 -18.09 4.57
CA SER A 119 17.97 -19.07 3.48
C SER A 119 16.60 -19.18 2.80
N TYR A 120 15.56 -18.58 3.38
CA TYR A 120 14.21 -18.60 2.84
C TYR A 120 13.39 -17.39 3.31
N VAL A 121 12.33 -17.10 2.57
CA VAL A 121 11.24 -16.21 3.00
C VAL A 121 9.94 -16.98 3.15
N ASP A 122 9.03 -16.49 3.99
CA ASP A 122 7.72 -17.11 4.14
C ASP A 122 6.81 -16.74 2.97
N PHE A 123 6.91 -15.48 2.49
CA PHE A 123 6.13 -14.98 1.36
C PHE A 123 7.02 -14.21 0.38
N TYR A 124 6.96 -14.60 -0.89
CA TYR A 124 7.61 -13.88 -1.98
C TYR A 124 6.58 -13.39 -2.98
N LEU A 125 6.55 -12.07 -3.24
CA LEU A 125 5.52 -11.44 -4.04
C LEU A 125 6.08 -10.86 -5.35
N LEU A 126 5.33 -10.91 -6.43
CA LEU A 126 5.56 -10.02 -7.57
C LEU A 126 5.11 -8.60 -7.19
N HIS A 127 6.00 -7.60 -7.33
CA HIS A 127 5.80 -6.28 -6.77
C HIS A 127 5.03 -5.34 -7.70
N GLY A 128 3.87 -4.83 -7.25
CA GLY A 128 3.16 -3.75 -7.92
C GLY A 128 2.62 -4.12 -9.30
N LEU A 129 1.97 -5.28 -9.42
CA LEU A 129 1.39 -5.70 -10.69
C LEU A 129 0.30 -4.76 -11.15
N ASN A 130 0.34 -4.45 -12.45
CA ASN A 130 -0.71 -3.86 -13.26
C ASN A 130 -0.82 -4.67 -14.55
N ARG A 131 -1.77 -4.36 -15.42
CA ARG A 131 -2.01 -5.09 -16.68
C ARG A 131 -0.73 -5.21 -17.52
N GLN A 132 -0.03 -4.10 -17.75
CA GLN A 132 1.16 -4.08 -18.59
C GLN A 132 2.29 -4.91 -17.97
N SER A 133 2.61 -4.69 -16.70
CA SER A 133 3.68 -5.41 -16.01
C SER A 133 3.35 -6.89 -15.87
N TRP A 134 2.08 -7.25 -15.64
CA TRP A 134 1.63 -8.62 -15.56
C TRP A 134 1.91 -9.41 -16.83
N HIS A 135 1.46 -8.91 -18.00
CA HIS A 135 1.69 -9.58 -19.27
C HIS A 135 3.19 -9.73 -19.56
N ARG A 136 3.97 -8.65 -19.39
CA ARG A 136 5.42 -8.68 -19.60
C ARG A 136 6.14 -9.71 -18.72
N ILE A 137 5.86 -9.68 -17.40
CA ILE A 137 6.60 -10.54 -16.48
C ILE A 137 6.22 -12.01 -16.63
N LYS A 138 4.99 -12.30 -17.04
CA LYS A 138 4.52 -13.65 -17.36
C LYS A 138 5.26 -14.22 -18.58
N GLU A 139 5.44 -13.42 -19.64
CA GLU A 139 6.20 -13.81 -20.83
C GLU A 139 7.68 -14.07 -20.50
N LEU A 140 8.26 -13.38 -19.53
CA LEU A 140 9.62 -13.59 -19.02
C LEU A 140 9.76 -14.84 -18.13
N GLY A 141 8.68 -15.61 -17.88
CA GLY A 141 8.73 -16.86 -17.12
C GLY A 141 8.57 -16.70 -15.61
N ALA A 142 7.92 -15.62 -15.13
CA ALA A 142 7.73 -15.39 -13.71
C ALA A 142 7.06 -16.56 -12.98
N LEU A 143 6.07 -17.22 -13.60
CA LEU A 143 5.34 -18.31 -12.96
C LEU A 143 6.21 -19.56 -12.77
N ASP A 144 7.02 -19.90 -13.77
CA ASP A 144 7.98 -21.03 -13.69
C ASP A 144 9.03 -20.75 -12.60
N PHE A 145 9.49 -19.50 -12.48
CA PHE A 145 10.39 -19.11 -11.41
C PHE A 145 9.73 -19.24 -10.03
N LEU A 146 8.47 -18.81 -9.87
CA LEU A 146 7.75 -18.95 -8.60
C LEU A 146 7.57 -20.43 -8.21
N ASP A 147 7.26 -21.31 -9.17
CA ASP A 147 7.18 -22.75 -8.91
C ASP A 147 8.54 -23.33 -8.49
N LYS A 148 9.63 -22.91 -9.12
CA LYS A 148 10.99 -23.31 -8.78
C LYS A 148 11.34 -22.96 -7.33
N ILE A 149 11.16 -21.69 -6.91
CA ILE A 149 11.55 -21.26 -5.56
C ILE A 149 10.65 -21.81 -4.45
N ARG A 150 9.41 -22.21 -4.78
CA ARG A 150 8.55 -22.99 -3.88
C ARG A 150 9.04 -24.43 -3.75
N ALA A 151 9.38 -25.06 -4.86
CA ALA A 151 9.82 -26.46 -4.89
C ALA A 151 11.16 -26.65 -4.18
N ASP A 152 12.10 -25.70 -4.30
CA ASP A 152 13.41 -25.75 -3.63
C ASP A 152 13.38 -25.21 -2.18
N GLY A 153 12.24 -24.68 -1.73
CA GLY A 153 12.00 -24.24 -0.36
C GLY A 153 12.55 -22.85 -0.02
N ARG A 154 13.07 -22.08 -0.99
CA ARG A 154 13.53 -20.72 -0.76
C ARG A 154 12.37 -19.72 -0.52
N ALA A 155 11.18 -20.01 -1.03
CA ALA A 155 9.95 -19.34 -0.67
C ALA A 155 8.89 -20.36 -0.25
N ARG A 156 8.26 -20.18 0.92
CA ARG A 156 7.20 -21.10 1.38
C ARG A 156 5.90 -20.87 0.61
N HIS A 157 5.57 -19.62 0.40
CA HIS A 157 4.35 -19.17 -0.28
C HIS A 157 4.68 -18.05 -1.25
N VAL A 158 3.90 -17.94 -2.30
CA VAL A 158 4.04 -16.87 -3.29
C VAL A 158 2.75 -16.09 -3.46
N GLY A 159 2.89 -14.83 -3.82
CA GLY A 159 1.78 -13.92 -3.98
C GLY A 159 2.13 -12.75 -4.89
N PHE A 160 1.32 -11.73 -4.86
CA PHE A 160 1.56 -10.50 -5.61
C PHE A 160 1.02 -9.28 -4.86
N SER A 161 1.60 -8.11 -5.09
CA SER A 161 1.00 -6.81 -4.75
C SER A 161 0.46 -6.16 -6.01
N PHE A 162 -0.60 -5.36 -5.87
CA PHE A 162 -1.42 -4.93 -6.99
C PHE A 162 -1.79 -3.45 -6.94
N HIS A 163 -1.72 -2.79 -8.12
CA HIS A 163 -2.10 -1.40 -8.32
C HIS A 163 -2.69 -1.19 -9.72
N ASP A 164 -3.92 -1.65 -9.95
CA ASP A 164 -4.65 -1.47 -11.20
C ASP A 164 -6.17 -1.68 -10.97
N GLU A 165 -6.95 -1.78 -12.01
CA GLU A 165 -8.40 -2.00 -11.96
C GLU A 165 -8.77 -3.44 -11.57
N VAL A 166 -9.98 -3.60 -11.04
CA VAL A 166 -10.49 -4.87 -10.50
C VAL A 166 -10.56 -5.99 -11.53
N GLU A 167 -10.78 -5.69 -12.80
CA GLU A 167 -10.81 -6.68 -13.90
C GLU A 167 -9.42 -7.31 -14.09
N THR A 168 -8.36 -6.49 -14.10
CA THR A 168 -6.97 -6.97 -14.15
C THR A 168 -6.64 -7.79 -12.90
N PHE A 169 -7.13 -7.34 -11.74
CA PHE A 169 -6.96 -8.08 -10.49
C PHE A 169 -7.53 -9.51 -10.57
N LYS A 170 -8.77 -9.65 -11.05
CA LYS A 170 -9.43 -10.96 -11.21
C LYS A 170 -8.68 -11.86 -12.20
N GLU A 171 -8.21 -11.29 -13.33
CA GLU A 171 -7.39 -12.02 -14.29
C GLU A 171 -6.15 -12.61 -13.61
N ILE A 172 -5.42 -11.80 -12.81
CA ILE A 172 -4.22 -12.25 -12.10
C ILE A 172 -4.58 -13.33 -11.07
N VAL A 173 -5.63 -13.11 -10.28
CA VAL A 173 -6.08 -14.08 -9.26
C VAL A 173 -6.38 -15.45 -9.88
N ASP A 174 -7.03 -15.48 -11.05
CA ASP A 174 -7.44 -16.73 -11.71
C ASP A 174 -6.30 -17.40 -12.48
N SER A 175 -5.17 -16.71 -12.71
CA SER A 175 -4.09 -17.17 -13.58
C SER A 175 -3.11 -18.14 -12.92
N TYR A 176 -3.08 -18.23 -11.60
CA TYR A 176 -2.09 -19.02 -10.87
C TYR A 176 -2.60 -19.41 -9.47
N ASP A 177 -1.94 -20.42 -8.87
CA ASP A 177 -2.25 -20.90 -7.51
C ASP A 177 -1.61 -20.01 -6.43
N TRP A 178 -2.06 -18.75 -6.36
CA TRP A 178 -1.56 -17.77 -5.39
C TRP A 178 -1.95 -18.15 -3.95
N ALA A 179 -1.02 -17.98 -3.02
CA ALA A 179 -1.30 -18.10 -1.60
C ALA A 179 -1.95 -16.82 -1.02
N MET A 180 -1.57 -15.67 -1.55
CA MET A 180 -2.02 -14.38 -1.04
C MET A 180 -1.93 -13.26 -2.10
N CYS A 181 -2.63 -12.18 -1.82
CA CYS A 181 -2.47 -10.90 -2.51
C CYS A 181 -2.31 -9.75 -1.49
N LEU A 182 -1.64 -8.68 -1.92
CA LEU A 182 -1.46 -7.45 -1.18
C LEU A 182 -2.13 -6.32 -1.95
N ILE A 183 -3.19 -5.72 -1.38
CA ILE A 183 -4.01 -4.68 -2.02
C ILE A 183 -4.09 -3.43 -1.16
N GLN A 184 -4.23 -2.26 -1.79
CA GLN A 184 -4.61 -1.03 -1.11
C GLN A 184 -6.08 -1.11 -0.69
N TYR A 185 -6.37 -0.85 0.61
CA TYR A 185 -7.74 -0.84 1.09
C TYR A 185 -7.90 -0.01 2.37
N ASN A 186 -8.80 0.96 2.35
CA ASN A 186 -9.16 1.80 3.49
C ASN A 186 -10.56 2.39 3.29
N TYR A 187 -11.14 3.03 4.31
CA TYR A 187 -12.53 3.51 4.27
C TYR A 187 -12.78 4.63 3.24
N PHE A 188 -11.73 5.34 2.82
CA PHE A 188 -11.86 6.38 1.78
C PHE A 188 -11.80 5.80 0.37
N ASP A 189 -10.94 4.79 0.16
CA ASP A 189 -10.65 4.17 -1.13
C ASP A 189 -11.36 2.79 -1.27
N GLU A 190 -12.57 2.61 -0.70
CA GLU A 190 -13.29 1.32 -0.67
C GLU A 190 -13.53 0.72 -2.07
N HIS A 191 -13.65 1.57 -3.08
CA HIS A 191 -13.94 1.17 -4.47
C HIS A 191 -12.80 1.49 -5.44
N TYR A 192 -11.61 1.75 -4.94
CA TYR A 192 -10.44 2.12 -5.74
C TYR A 192 -9.53 0.91 -5.95
N GLN A 193 -8.98 0.75 -7.17
CA GLN A 193 -8.16 -0.40 -7.59
C GLN A 193 -8.92 -1.73 -7.42
N ALA A 194 -8.31 -2.74 -6.75
CA ALA A 194 -9.00 -3.97 -6.43
C ALA A 194 -10.28 -3.74 -5.59
N GLY A 195 -10.22 -2.79 -4.65
CA GLY A 195 -11.32 -2.37 -3.81
C GLY A 195 -12.01 -3.51 -3.06
N LYS A 196 -13.24 -3.25 -2.63
CA LYS A 196 -14.08 -4.25 -1.93
C LYS A 196 -14.39 -5.47 -2.79
N GLU A 197 -14.62 -5.25 -4.08
CA GLU A 197 -14.93 -6.33 -5.01
C GLU A 197 -13.75 -7.29 -5.15
N GLY A 198 -12.53 -6.75 -5.34
CA GLY A 198 -11.31 -7.55 -5.41
C GLY A 198 -11.00 -8.25 -4.09
N LEU A 199 -11.19 -7.57 -2.95
CA LEU A 199 -11.06 -8.16 -1.61
C LEU A 199 -11.93 -9.42 -1.49
N GLN A 200 -13.22 -9.31 -1.77
CA GLN A 200 -14.16 -10.42 -1.70
C GLN A 200 -13.85 -11.52 -2.71
N TYR A 201 -13.45 -11.12 -3.93
CA TYR A 201 -13.07 -12.07 -4.98
C TYR A 201 -11.87 -12.91 -4.57
N ALA A 202 -10.77 -12.30 -4.12
CA ALA A 202 -9.58 -13.02 -3.67
C ALA A 202 -9.88 -13.97 -2.52
N ALA A 203 -10.64 -13.52 -1.51
CA ALA A 203 -11.06 -14.35 -0.40
C ALA A 203 -11.92 -15.55 -0.84
N SER A 204 -12.83 -15.35 -1.81
CA SER A 204 -13.66 -16.43 -2.37
C SER A 204 -12.83 -17.50 -3.08
N ARG A 205 -11.64 -17.14 -3.60
CA ARG A 205 -10.66 -18.05 -4.21
C ARG A 205 -9.70 -18.66 -3.17
N GLY A 206 -9.87 -18.31 -1.90
CA GLY A 206 -9.06 -18.83 -0.79
C GLY A 206 -7.70 -18.16 -0.63
N LEU A 207 -7.45 -17.03 -1.29
CA LEU A 207 -6.23 -16.25 -1.08
C LEU A 207 -6.27 -15.57 0.29
N GLY A 208 -5.11 -15.47 0.94
CA GLY A 208 -4.93 -14.54 2.05
C GLY A 208 -4.90 -13.11 1.52
N VAL A 209 -5.69 -12.22 2.13
CA VAL A 209 -5.67 -10.82 1.73
C VAL A 209 -4.93 -10.00 2.77
N VAL A 210 -3.83 -9.41 2.34
CA VAL A 210 -3.04 -8.45 3.10
C VAL A 210 -3.38 -7.05 2.61
N VAL A 211 -3.64 -6.14 3.54
CA VAL A 211 -4.02 -4.77 3.20
C VAL A 211 -2.83 -3.84 3.40
N MET A 212 -2.44 -3.11 2.36
CA MET A 212 -1.56 -1.95 2.43
C MET A 212 -2.35 -0.65 2.46
N GLU A 213 -1.72 0.40 2.94
CA GLU A 213 -2.31 1.74 3.09
C GLU A 213 -3.64 1.79 3.87
N PRO A 214 -3.77 1.06 4.99
CA PRO A 214 -4.99 1.11 5.80
C PRO A 214 -5.27 2.51 6.33
N LEU A 215 -4.24 3.36 6.42
CA LEU A 215 -4.27 4.75 6.88
C LEU A 215 -3.99 5.76 5.75
N ARG A 216 -4.02 5.32 4.49
CA ARG A 216 -3.72 6.14 3.30
C ARG A 216 -2.40 6.92 3.44
N GLY A 217 -1.33 6.20 3.80
CA GLY A 217 -0.01 6.81 4.02
C GLY A 217 0.06 7.76 5.23
N GLY A 218 -0.87 7.67 6.18
CA GLY A 218 -0.98 8.57 7.34
C GLY A 218 -1.98 9.71 7.15
N LYS A 219 -2.41 10.01 5.92
CA LYS A 219 -3.34 11.11 5.60
C LYS A 219 -4.69 11.02 6.33
N LEU A 220 -5.15 9.82 6.65
CA LEU A 220 -6.38 9.60 7.41
C LEU A 220 -6.20 9.77 8.93
N THR A 221 -5.00 10.07 9.42
CA THR A 221 -4.67 10.14 10.86
C THR A 221 -4.03 11.44 11.28
N GLU A 222 -3.38 12.14 10.36
CA GLU A 222 -2.67 13.39 10.61
C GLU A 222 -3.29 14.53 9.80
N GLY A 223 -3.16 15.76 10.28
CA GLY A 223 -3.69 16.92 9.57
C GLY A 223 -5.21 16.94 9.36
N ILE A 224 -5.97 16.24 10.21
CA ILE A 224 -7.42 16.07 10.08
C ILE A 224 -8.12 17.43 9.99
N PRO A 225 -8.96 17.68 8.95
CA PRO A 225 -9.76 18.90 8.87
C PRO A 225 -10.72 19.03 10.05
N ALA A 226 -10.93 20.26 10.54
CA ALA A 226 -11.77 20.52 11.72
C ALA A 226 -13.19 19.96 11.58
N GLN A 227 -13.77 20.02 10.39
CA GLN A 227 -15.10 19.46 10.12
C GLN A 227 -15.15 17.94 10.17
N VAL A 228 -14.06 17.25 9.81
CA VAL A 228 -13.94 15.80 9.94
C VAL A 228 -13.71 15.43 11.41
N GLN A 229 -12.85 16.18 12.12
CA GLN A 229 -12.63 15.97 13.54
C GLN A 229 -13.93 16.12 14.35
N ALA A 230 -14.76 17.12 14.04
CA ALA A 230 -16.06 17.31 14.69
C ALA A 230 -17.01 16.09 14.51
N ILE A 231 -16.91 15.37 13.40
CA ILE A 231 -17.68 14.13 13.21
C ILE A 231 -17.13 13.01 14.10
N TRP A 232 -15.80 12.84 14.17
CA TRP A 232 -15.19 11.87 15.08
C TRP A 232 -15.57 12.15 16.54
N ASP A 233 -15.55 13.42 16.94
CA ASP A 233 -15.88 13.86 18.31
C ASP A 233 -17.38 13.68 18.63
N SER A 234 -18.25 13.57 17.62
CA SER A 234 -19.68 13.33 17.79
C SER A 234 -20.03 11.86 18.04
N ALA A 235 -19.05 10.94 17.95
CA ALA A 235 -19.30 9.53 18.19
C ALA A 235 -19.45 9.24 19.71
N ASP A 236 -20.30 8.27 20.06
CA ASP A 236 -20.51 7.85 21.45
C ASP A 236 -19.25 7.24 22.08
N VAL A 237 -18.28 6.81 21.25
CA VAL A 237 -17.02 6.23 21.68
C VAL A 237 -15.85 7.09 21.20
N SER A 238 -14.96 7.43 22.13
CA SER A 238 -13.74 8.17 21.80
C SER A 238 -12.68 7.21 21.23
N ARG A 239 -12.25 7.45 20.01
CA ARG A 239 -11.17 6.72 19.32
C ARG A 239 -10.29 7.69 18.55
N THR A 240 -9.01 7.33 18.42
CA THR A 240 -8.13 8.05 17.50
C THR A 240 -8.52 7.77 16.04
N PRO A 241 -8.23 8.68 15.09
CA PRO A 241 -8.44 8.42 13.66
C PRO A 241 -7.77 7.13 13.18
N ALA A 242 -6.56 6.81 13.70
CA ALA A 242 -5.87 5.55 13.41
C ALA A 242 -6.69 4.32 13.89
N GLU A 243 -7.29 4.41 15.08
CA GLU A 243 -8.13 3.33 15.60
C GLU A 243 -9.39 3.13 14.76
N TRP A 244 -10.06 4.21 14.34
CA TRP A 244 -11.20 4.15 13.44
C TRP A 244 -10.85 3.45 12.13
N ALA A 245 -9.74 3.86 11.49
CA ALA A 245 -9.31 3.31 10.21
C ALA A 245 -8.90 1.83 10.31
N LEU A 246 -8.11 1.45 11.30
CA LEU A 246 -7.69 0.06 11.49
C LEU A 246 -8.88 -0.85 11.81
N ARG A 247 -9.81 -0.39 12.68
CA ARG A 247 -11.01 -1.16 12.99
C ARG A 247 -11.93 -1.31 11.78
N TRP A 248 -11.98 -0.31 10.90
CA TRP A 248 -12.74 -0.42 9.66
C TRP A 248 -12.16 -1.50 8.73
N VAL A 249 -10.84 -1.56 8.59
CA VAL A 249 -10.20 -2.62 7.81
C VAL A 249 -10.48 -3.98 8.41
N TRP A 250 -10.34 -4.14 9.73
CA TRP A 250 -10.64 -5.40 10.42
C TRP A 250 -12.14 -5.73 10.53
N ASN A 251 -13.02 -4.81 10.12
CA ASN A 251 -14.45 -5.09 10.00
C ASN A 251 -14.79 -5.95 8.79
N HIS A 252 -13.78 -6.24 7.95
CA HIS A 252 -13.90 -7.12 6.79
C HIS A 252 -13.24 -8.46 7.14
N PRO A 253 -14.04 -9.55 7.31
CA PRO A 253 -13.51 -10.86 7.72
C PRO A 253 -12.57 -11.49 6.70
N GLU A 254 -12.59 -10.99 5.45
CA GLU A 254 -11.72 -11.39 4.36
C GLU A 254 -10.26 -10.90 4.54
N VAL A 255 -10.04 -9.87 5.37
CA VAL A 255 -8.70 -9.32 5.61
C VAL A 255 -7.95 -10.20 6.60
N SER A 256 -6.81 -10.73 6.19
CA SER A 256 -5.94 -11.53 7.06
C SER A 256 -5.07 -10.65 7.96
N THR A 257 -4.49 -9.59 7.41
CA THR A 257 -3.66 -8.63 8.16
C THR A 257 -3.65 -7.26 7.48
N ALA A 258 -3.54 -6.20 8.28
CA ALA A 258 -3.34 -4.83 7.81
C ALA A 258 -1.88 -4.40 8.08
N LEU A 259 -1.16 -4.02 7.03
CA LEU A 259 0.20 -3.50 7.14
C LEU A 259 0.19 -2.04 7.57
N SER A 260 0.80 -1.75 8.68
CA SER A 260 1.05 -0.38 9.10
C SER A 260 2.53 -0.02 8.93
N GLY A 261 2.80 1.05 8.20
CA GLY A 261 4.10 1.70 8.15
C GLY A 261 4.21 2.68 9.32
N MET A 262 5.08 2.37 10.28
CA MET A 262 5.27 3.15 11.51
C MET A 262 6.68 3.73 11.52
N SER A 263 6.78 5.04 11.71
CA SER A 263 8.05 5.78 11.70
C SER A 263 8.52 6.17 13.10
N THR A 264 7.68 5.97 14.12
CA THR A 264 8.00 6.29 15.52
C THR A 264 7.58 5.17 16.47
N MET A 265 8.26 5.07 17.61
CA MET A 265 7.89 4.12 18.67
C MET A 265 6.47 4.37 19.17
N ALA A 266 6.04 5.63 19.29
CA ALA A 266 4.70 5.98 19.74
C ALA A 266 3.61 5.43 18.79
N GLN A 267 3.83 5.46 17.48
CA GLN A 267 2.91 4.86 16.50
C GLN A 267 2.87 3.32 16.65
N VAL A 268 4.02 2.67 16.89
CA VAL A 268 4.09 1.22 17.12
C VAL A 268 3.31 0.85 18.38
N GLU A 269 3.52 1.57 19.47
CA GLU A 269 2.82 1.34 20.75
C GLU A 269 1.31 1.53 20.59
N GLN A 270 0.89 2.63 19.97
CA GLN A 270 -0.52 2.92 19.73
C GLN A 270 -1.18 1.82 18.89
N ASN A 271 -0.61 1.49 17.73
CA ASN A 271 -1.21 0.50 16.82
C ASN A 271 -1.25 -0.89 17.45
N ILE A 272 -0.25 -1.27 18.24
CA ILE A 272 -0.26 -2.53 19.00
C ILE A 272 -1.35 -2.53 20.06
N GLN A 273 -1.56 -1.42 20.79
CA GLN A 273 -2.66 -1.34 21.77
C GLN A 273 -4.04 -1.47 21.10
N ILE A 274 -4.20 -0.85 19.93
CA ILE A 274 -5.43 -1.00 19.12
C ILE A 274 -5.58 -2.48 18.70
N ALA A 275 -4.51 -3.11 18.19
CA ALA A 275 -4.53 -4.49 17.71
C ALA A 275 -4.74 -5.53 18.84
N LYS A 276 -4.28 -5.27 20.08
CA LYS A 276 -4.56 -6.13 21.23
C LYS A 276 -6.05 -6.21 21.54
N ASN A 277 -6.80 -5.16 21.22
CA ASN A 277 -8.25 -5.08 21.41
C ASN A 277 -9.04 -5.32 20.11
N ALA A 278 -8.35 -5.76 19.05
CA ALA A 278 -9.00 -6.08 17.77
C ALA A 278 -9.93 -7.28 17.90
N ARG A 279 -11.01 -7.24 17.13
CA ARG A 279 -11.98 -8.32 16.94
C ARG A 279 -12.37 -8.36 15.47
N VAL A 280 -12.87 -9.47 15.01
CA VAL A 280 -13.52 -9.56 13.69
C VAL A 280 -14.88 -8.88 13.77
N ASN A 281 -15.23 -8.10 12.76
CA ASN A 281 -16.47 -7.29 12.70
C ASN A 281 -16.67 -6.40 13.96
N PRO A 282 -15.68 -5.53 14.30
CA PRO A 282 -15.69 -4.82 15.58
C PRO A 282 -16.62 -3.61 15.61
N LEU A 283 -17.16 -3.17 14.46
CA LEU A 283 -17.91 -1.93 14.36
C LEU A 283 -19.42 -2.16 14.37
N THR A 284 -20.11 -1.37 15.17
CA THR A 284 -21.58 -1.32 15.19
C THR A 284 -22.11 -0.56 13.97
N PRO A 285 -23.42 -0.72 13.61
CA PRO A 285 -24.03 0.08 12.54
C PRO A 285 -23.87 1.60 12.72
N GLY A 286 -24.00 2.11 13.96
CA GLY A 286 -23.80 3.52 14.27
C GLY A 286 -22.37 3.98 14.05
N GLU A 287 -21.38 3.16 14.39
CA GLU A 287 -19.97 3.46 14.14
C GLU A 287 -19.64 3.45 12.62
N LEU A 288 -20.23 2.55 11.86
CA LEU A 288 -20.11 2.54 10.40
C LEU A 288 -20.74 3.79 9.77
N GLU A 289 -21.87 4.29 10.33
CA GLU A 289 -22.48 5.55 9.89
C GLU A 289 -21.56 6.76 10.15
N ILE A 290 -20.89 6.81 11.31
CA ILE A 290 -19.89 7.85 11.60
C ILE A 290 -18.77 7.83 10.53
N ILE A 291 -18.22 6.66 10.21
CA ILE A 291 -17.19 6.53 9.18
C ILE A 291 -17.72 6.96 7.80
N ALA A 292 -18.95 6.58 7.45
CA ALA A 292 -19.58 6.99 6.19
C ALA A 292 -19.75 8.52 6.11
N ARG A 293 -20.14 9.18 7.20
CA ARG A 293 -20.21 10.65 7.28
C ARG A 293 -18.84 11.30 7.10
N VAL A 294 -17.80 10.75 7.74
CA VAL A 294 -16.42 11.21 7.56
C VAL A 294 -15.98 11.08 6.10
N THR A 295 -16.21 9.91 5.49
CA THR A 295 -15.88 9.67 4.08
C THR A 295 -16.61 10.65 3.16
N SER A 296 -17.91 10.85 3.40
CA SER A 296 -18.72 11.83 2.64
C SER A 296 -18.18 13.25 2.78
N THR A 297 -17.77 13.64 4.00
CA THR A 297 -17.20 14.97 4.26
C THR A 297 -15.88 15.17 3.53
N TYR A 298 -14.99 14.18 3.54
CA TYR A 298 -13.77 14.23 2.73
C TYR A 298 -14.08 14.36 1.24
N ARG A 299 -15.04 13.58 0.72
CA ARG A 299 -15.45 13.65 -0.70
C ARG A 299 -16.02 15.02 -1.09
N GLN A 300 -16.73 15.70 -0.19
CA GLN A 300 -17.20 17.07 -0.43
C GLN A 300 -16.06 18.10 -0.52
N MET A 301 -14.87 17.77 -0.09
CA MET A 301 -13.68 18.62 -0.24
C MET A 301 -12.97 18.42 -1.59
N LEU A 302 -13.31 17.37 -2.35
CA LEU A 302 -12.79 17.15 -3.69
C LEU A 302 -13.10 18.37 -4.54
N LYS A 303 -12.12 18.83 -5.30
CA LYS A 303 -12.26 19.91 -6.28
C LYS A 303 -12.59 19.38 -7.66
N ILE A 304 -12.11 18.17 -7.94
CA ILE A 304 -12.35 17.46 -9.20
C ILE A 304 -12.98 16.13 -8.82
N ASP A 305 -14.19 15.86 -9.33
CA ASP A 305 -14.96 14.64 -9.02
C ASP A 305 -14.50 13.47 -9.91
N CYS A 306 -13.19 13.18 -9.85
CA CYS A 306 -12.59 12.06 -10.53
C CYS A 306 -12.73 10.80 -9.66
N THR A 307 -13.34 9.75 -10.23
CA THR A 307 -13.53 8.45 -9.56
C THR A 307 -12.34 7.51 -9.70
N GLY A 308 -11.31 7.89 -10.50
CA GLY A 308 -10.15 7.04 -10.77
C GLY A 308 -10.45 5.83 -11.67
N CYS A 309 -11.54 5.87 -12.43
CA CYS A 309 -11.99 4.74 -13.28
C CYS A 309 -11.08 4.42 -14.47
N ALA A 310 -10.12 5.29 -14.78
CA ALA A 310 -9.10 5.16 -15.81
C ALA A 310 -9.63 5.01 -17.27
N TYR A 311 -10.93 5.27 -17.54
CA TYR A 311 -11.44 5.25 -18.94
C TYR A 311 -10.75 6.28 -19.85
N CYS A 312 -10.14 7.33 -19.27
CA CYS A 312 -9.31 8.31 -19.98
C CYS A 312 -7.90 7.79 -20.31
N MET A 313 -7.57 6.56 -19.94
CA MET A 313 -6.27 5.96 -20.18
C MET A 313 -6.33 4.86 -21.27
N PRO A 314 -5.24 4.61 -22.03
CA PRO A 314 -3.99 5.37 -21.98
C PRO A 314 -4.11 6.74 -22.62
N CYS A 315 -3.47 7.76 -22.04
CA CYS A 315 -3.31 9.04 -22.71
C CYS A 315 -2.28 8.93 -23.86
N PRO A 316 -2.57 9.39 -25.08
CA PRO A 316 -1.63 9.28 -26.20
C PRO A 316 -0.30 10.04 -25.97
N ASN A 317 -0.32 11.03 -25.07
CA ASN A 317 0.88 11.78 -24.67
C ASN A 317 1.50 11.30 -23.35
N GLY A 318 1.04 10.17 -22.80
CA GLY A 318 1.63 9.54 -21.61
C GLY A 318 1.21 10.13 -20.26
N VAL A 319 0.33 11.15 -20.23
CA VAL A 319 -0.12 11.77 -18.98
C VAL A 319 -0.88 10.76 -18.12
N ASP A 320 -0.48 10.60 -16.86
CA ASP A 320 -1.23 9.83 -15.87
C ASP A 320 -2.38 10.69 -15.31
N ILE A 321 -3.48 10.77 -16.08
CA ILE A 321 -4.60 11.66 -15.78
C ILE A 321 -5.19 11.41 -14.40
N PRO A 322 -5.58 10.19 -14.01
CA PRO A 322 -6.18 9.93 -12.70
C PRO A 322 -5.27 10.31 -11.53
N LEU A 323 -3.97 10.00 -11.63
CA LEU A 323 -3.00 10.33 -10.59
C LEU A 323 -2.87 11.84 -10.43
N ASN A 324 -2.73 12.57 -11.54
CA ASN A 324 -2.63 14.04 -11.51
C ASN A 324 -3.83 14.69 -10.83
N LEU A 325 -5.06 14.27 -11.17
CA LEU A 325 -6.30 14.78 -10.57
C LEU A 325 -6.39 14.42 -9.07
N SER A 326 -5.92 13.22 -8.69
CA SER A 326 -5.88 12.79 -7.28
C SER A 326 -4.91 13.64 -6.46
N LEU A 327 -3.71 13.91 -6.97
CA LEU A 327 -2.71 14.76 -6.30
C LEU A 327 -3.24 16.18 -6.07
N TYR A 328 -3.95 16.74 -7.05
CA TYR A 328 -4.60 18.03 -6.91
C TYR A 328 -5.63 18.03 -5.78
N ASN A 329 -6.52 17.05 -5.75
CA ASN A 329 -7.52 16.91 -4.70
C ASN A 329 -6.89 16.80 -3.31
N ASP A 330 -5.78 16.06 -3.18
CA ASP A 330 -5.06 15.91 -1.93
C ASP A 330 -4.61 17.25 -1.33
N THR A 331 -4.29 18.25 -2.18
CA THR A 331 -3.89 19.58 -1.70
C THR A 331 -5.02 20.35 -1.01
N PHE A 332 -6.27 19.94 -1.16
CA PHE A 332 -7.44 20.56 -0.52
C PHE A 332 -8.00 19.72 0.63
N MET A 333 -7.86 18.40 0.54
CA MET A 333 -8.39 17.48 1.54
C MET A 333 -7.51 17.37 2.78
N PHE A 334 -6.19 17.48 2.62
CA PHE A 334 -5.23 17.24 3.69
C PHE A 334 -4.38 18.48 3.93
N LYS A 335 -4.14 18.81 5.21
CA LYS A 335 -3.29 19.95 5.59
C LYS A 335 -1.86 19.80 5.10
N ASP A 336 -1.35 18.58 5.11
CA ASP A 336 -0.02 18.24 4.61
C ASP A 336 -0.12 17.76 3.16
N SER A 337 -0.04 18.72 2.26
CA SER A 337 -0.02 18.46 0.82
C SER A 337 1.39 18.28 0.25
N GLU A 338 2.45 18.33 1.08
CA GLU A 338 3.84 18.22 0.62
C GLU A 338 4.09 16.95 -0.19
N ILE A 339 3.45 15.84 0.20
CA ILE A 339 3.54 14.58 -0.57
C ILE A 339 3.00 14.75 -1.99
N ALA A 340 1.86 15.46 -2.17
CA ALA A 340 1.30 15.69 -3.49
C ALA A 340 2.24 16.53 -4.36
N TYR A 341 2.78 17.62 -3.80
CA TYR A 341 3.76 18.46 -4.49
C TYR A 341 5.01 17.68 -4.88
N MET A 342 5.50 16.82 -3.99
CA MET A 342 6.70 16.04 -4.24
C MET A 342 6.46 14.95 -5.29
N LEU A 343 5.39 14.17 -5.16
CA LEU A 343 5.06 13.14 -6.15
C LEU A 343 4.99 13.77 -7.53
N TYR A 344 4.32 14.91 -7.65
CA TYR A 344 4.20 15.61 -8.92
C TYR A 344 5.55 16.11 -9.44
N ASN A 345 6.34 16.79 -8.61
CA ASN A 345 7.55 17.48 -9.08
C ASN A 345 8.76 16.54 -9.26
N HIS A 346 8.89 15.50 -8.41
CA HIS A 346 10.11 14.70 -8.31
C HIS A 346 9.95 13.22 -8.62
N MET A 347 8.74 12.65 -8.53
CA MET A 347 8.54 11.22 -8.74
C MET A 347 7.87 10.89 -10.08
N LEU A 348 6.94 11.75 -10.54
CA LEU A 348 6.34 11.54 -11.86
C LEU A 348 7.39 11.82 -12.95
N ALA A 349 7.47 10.89 -13.92
CA ALA A 349 8.22 11.14 -15.14
C ALA A 349 7.62 12.34 -15.91
N PRO A 350 8.43 13.12 -16.65
CA PRO A 350 7.95 14.31 -17.35
C PRO A 350 6.70 14.05 -18.21
N GLU A 351 6.66 12.91 -18.91
CA GLU A 351 5.54 12.48 -19.75
C GLU A 351 4.26 12.19 -18.97
N GLN A 352 4.36 11.80 -17.70
CA GLN A 352 3.20 11.50 -16.83
C GLN A 352 2.57 12.75 -16.22
N LYS A 353 3.27 13.90 -16.26
CA LYS A 353 2.79 15.13 -15.64
C LYS A 353 1.69 15.81 -16.46
N ALA A 354 0.83 16.55 -15.77
CA ALA A 354 -0.24 17.34 -16.37
C ALA A 354 0.27 18.31 -17.45
N SER A 355 1.49 18.86 -17.30
CA SER A 355 2.14 19.75 -18.30
C SER A 355 2.38 19.09 -19.65
N ASN A 356 2.37 17.76 -19.74
CA ASN A 356 2.56 17.05 -21.01
C ASN A 356 1.26 16.87 -21.80
N CYS A 357 0.16 17.46 -21.35
CA CYS A 357 -1.12 17.40 -22.03
C CYS A 357 -1.08 18.16 -23.36
N ALA A 358 -1.35 17.46 -24.47
CA ALA A 358 -1.43 18.05 -25.82
C ALA A 358 -2.81 18.61 -26.17
N GLU A 359 -3.74 18.66 -25.23
CA GLU A 359 -5.11 19.18 -25.38
C GLU A 359 -5.93 18.50 -26.50
N CYS A 360 -5.66 17.22 -26.82
CA CYS A 360 -6.35 16.48 -27.89
C CYS A 360 -7.84 16.23 -27.62
N GLY A 361 -8.24 16.19 -26.34
CA GLY A 361 -9.65 15.99 -25.93
C GLY A 361 -10.13 14.54 -25.85
N GLU A 362 -9.37 13.55 -26.31
CA GLU A 362 -9.78 12.13 -26.31
C GLU A 362 -10.21 11.62 -24.91
N CYS A 363 -9.51 12.07 -23.86
CA CYS A 363 -9.82 11.68 -22.50
C CYS A 363 -11.21 12.16 -22.02
N GLU A 364 -11.70 13.29 -22.54
CA GLU A 364 -12.99 13.85 -22.17
C GLU A 364 -14.14 13.09 -22.83
N GLU A 365 -13.94 12.57 -24.05
CA GLU A 365 -14.91 11.76 -24.76
C GLU A 365 -15.19 10.43 -24.02
N HIS A 366 -14.19 9.91 -23.31
CA HIS A 366 -14.28 8.65 -22.58
C HIS A 366 -14.61 8.83 -21.10
N CYS A 367 -14.65 10.05 -20.58
CA CYS A 367 -14.89 10.30 -19.16
C CYS A 367 -16.36 10.13 -18.78
N PRO A 368 -16.72 9.12 -17.96
CA PRO A 368 -18.12 8.92 -17.55
C PRO A 368 -18.61 10.00 -16.57
N GLN A 369 -17.69 10.79 -15.99
CA GLN A 369 -18.03 11.93 -15.14
C GLN A 369 -18.14 13.25 -15.91
N HIS A 370 -17.90 13.24 -17.22
CA HIS A 370 -17.94 14.43 -18.09
C HIS A 370 -17.06 15.58 -17.59
N LEU A 371 -15.86 15.25 -17.06
CA LEU A 371 -14.91 16.24 -16.58
C LEU A 371 -14.25 16.97 -17.75
N GLU A 372 -14.04 18.28 -17.58
CA GLU A 372 -13.22 19.11 -18.49
C GLU A 372 -11.73 18.85 -18.20
N ILE A 373 -11.25 17.63 -18.52
CA ILE A 373 -9.94 17.11 -18.08
C ILE A 373 -8.79 18.01 -18.53
N ARG A 374 -8.84 18.58 -19.73
CA ARG A 374 -7.80 19.49 -20.23
C ARG A 374 -7.65 20.73 -19.35
N GLU A 375 -8.76 21.35 -18.98
CA GLU A 375 -8.75 22.50 -18.10
C GLU A 375 -8.34 22.13 -16.67
N GLU A 376 -8.78 20.97 -16.18
CA GLU A 376 -8.38 20.50 -14.87
C GLU A 376 -6.87 20.18 -14.81
N LEU A 377 -6.28 19.62 -15.86
CA LEU A 377 -4.84 19.35 -15.92
C LEU A 377 -4.02 20.64 -15.88
N LYS A 378 -4.48 21.75 -16.50
CA LYS A 378 -3.83 23.06 -16.36
C LYS A 378 -3.82 23.51 -14.91
N ARG A 379 -4.97 23.48 -14.24
CA ARG A 379 -5.11 23.84 -12.81
C ARG A 379 -4.24 22.95 -11.91
N VAL A 380 -4.15 21.66 -12.24
CA VAL A 380 -3.25 20.71 -11.55
C VAL A 380 -1.81 21.17 -11.64
N HIS A 381 -1.34 21.49 -12.85
CA HIS A 381 0.04 21.92 -13.08
C HIS A 381 0.35 23.20 -12.31
N GLU A 382 -0.44 24.24 -12.52
CA GLU A 382 -0.32 25.53 -11.80
C GLU A 382 -0.27 25.33 -10.28
N ARG A 383 -1.18 24.52 -9.75
CA ARG A 383 -1.28 24.29 -8.30
C ARG A 383 -0.07 23.54 -7.75
N LEU A 384 0.41 22.51 -8.46
CA LEU A 384 1.45 21.61 -7.96
C LEU A 384 2.88 22.09 -8.28
N THR A 385 3.06 23.06 -9.17
CA THR A 385 4.35 23.75 -9.41
C THR A 385 4.47 25.06 -8.65
N GLY A 386 3.34 25.69 -8.33
CA GLY A 386 3.31 27.04 -7.74
C GLY A 386 3.52 28.16 -8.76
N GLU A 387 3.36 27.84 -10.05
CA GLU A 387 3.42 28.80 -11.17
C GLU A 387 2.11 29.57 -11.37
#